data_7610f95adb5fbdb9064c7d886c4e416b
#
_entry.id   7610f95adb5fbdb9064c7d886c4e416b
#
_cell.length_a   1.000
_cell.length_b   1.000
_cell.length_c   1.000
_cell.angle_alpha   90.00
_cell.angle_beta   90.00
_cell.angle_gamma   90.00
#
_symmetry.space_group_name_H-M   'P 1'
#
loop_
_entity.id
_entity.type
_entity.pdbx_description
1 polymer ?
#
loop_
_entity_poly.entity_id
_entity_poly.type
_entity_poly.pdbx_seq_one_letter_code
_entity_poly.pdbx_strand_id
1 'polypeptide(L)'
;MTNYPTLSHFQKIWKTLLFLLLLSSPMTAQNSTAAPKKAYNRTASPDVTRIDPTNWFADMQDPTLQLMVYGKDIKFADVTTDYPNVKIDSLVRLDSPNYLLVYLNLKGAKPGEINLTFSNKNGKKTIRKYQLKAREMAGTDRKGFDISDVLYMLMPDRFANGNPKNDVIKGMEDQLCNRNEPSLRHGGDLEGLRQHLDYFTDLGVTALWLTPVLENDRPADNGKNSTYHGYATTDYYRVDPRFGTNEEYKALVNECHKKGLKVVMDMIFNHCGDYHPW
;
A
#
# COMPACT_ATOMS: atom_id res chain seq x y z
N MET A 1 -18.23 -42.40 -29.56
CA MET A 1 -16.84 -42.72 -29.93
C MET A 1 -16.27 -41.44 -30.59
N THR A 2 -15.55 -40.66 -29.82
CA THR A 2 -14.94 -39.38 -30.26
C THR A 2 -13.51 -39.67 -30.68
N ASN A 3 -13.23 -39.52 -31.98
CA ASN A 3 -11.89 -39.67 -32.55
C ASN A 3 -11.01 -38.48 -32.16
N TYR A 4 -9.97 -38.73 -31.40
CA TYR A 4 -8.88 -37.79 -31.18
C TYR A 4 -7.87 -37.88 -32.36
N PRO A 5 -7.37 -36.75 -32.87
CA PRO A 5 -6.37 -36.76 -33.96
C PRO A 5 -5.01 -37.29 -33.44
N THR A 6 -4.40 -38.14 -34.24
CA THR A 6 -3.14 -38.82 -33.95
C THR A 6 -1.93 -37.90 -34.02
N LEU A 7 -0.86 -38.21 -33.28
CA LEU A 7 0.40 -37.42 -33.14
C LEU A 7 1.09 -37.05 -34.49
N SER A 8 0.70 -37.64 -35.61
CA SER A 8 1.31 -37.36 -36.93
C SER A 8 0.93 -35.97 -37.49
N HIS A 9 -0.16 -35.36 -37.02
CA HIS A 9 -0.59 -34.03 -37.49
C HIS A 9 0.23 -32.92 -36.86
N PHE A 10 0.73 -33.10 -35.63
CA PHE A 10 1.54 -32.09 -34.95
C PHE A 10 2.95 -31.93 -35.52
N GLN A 11 3.54 -33.00 -36.03
CA GLN A 11 4.88 -32.94 -36.64
C GLN A 11 4.96 -32.23 -38.00
N LYS A 12 3.84 -32.13 -38.72
CA LYS A 12 3.79 -31.40 -40.01
C LYS A 12 3.70 -29.88 -39.83
N ILE A 13 3.06 -29.43 -38.76
CA ILE A 13 2.91 -28.01 -38.48
C ILE A 13 4.25 -27.40 -38.03
N TRP A 14 5.08 -28.13 -37.29
CA TRP A 14 6.39 -27.65 -36.85
C TRP A 14 7.43 -27.49 -37.96
N LYS A 15 7.37 -28.30 -39.01
CA LYS A 15 8.27 -28.16 -40.16
C LYS A 15 7.96 -26.95 -41.05
N THR A 16 6.72 -26.48 -41.11
CA THR A 16 6.35 -25.32 -41.89
C THR A 16 6.63 -23.99 -41.11
N LEU A 17 6.60 -23.99 -39.79
CA LEU A 17 6.97 -22.81 -38.99
C LEU A 17 8.49 -22.56 -38.96
N LEU A 18 9.33 -23.61 -39.12
CA LEU A 18 10.79 -23.47 -39.09
C LEU A 18 11.37 -22.89 -40.39
N PHE A 19 10.63 -22.89 -41.47
CA PHE A 19 11.09 -22.35 -42.79
C PHE A 19 10.73 -20.84 -42.99
N LEU A 20 9.87 -20.30 -42.17
CA LEU A 20 9.48 -18.86 -42.21
C LEU A 20 10.34 -17.95 -41.34
N LEU A 21 11.31 -18.51 -40.57
CA LEU A 21 12.19 -17.75 -39.67
C LEU A 21 13.59 -17.43 -40.27
N LEU A 22 13.83 -17.74 -41.55
CA LEU A 22 15.14 -17.54 -42.21
C LEU A 22 15.16 -16.39 -43.27
N LEU A 23 14.14 -15.55 -43.26
CA LEU A 23 14.15 -14.28 -44.04
C LEU A 23 14.14 -13.09 -43.08
N SER A 24 15.05 -13.05 -42.10
CA SER A 24 15.34 -11.84 -41.35
C SER A 24 16.29 -10.97 -42.16
N SER A 25 15.78 -9.85 -42.68
CA SER A 25 16.60 -8.71 -43.10
C SER A 25 17.61 -8.34 -42.05
N PRO A 26 18.83 -7.87 -42.40
CA PRO A 26 19.78 -7.42 -41.40
C PRO A 26 19.16 -6.27 -40.61
N MET A 27 18.84 -6.51 -39.34
CA MET A 27 18.53 -5.47 -38.38
C MET A 27 19.80 -4.63 -38.26
N THR A 28 19.83 -3.47 -38.92
CA THR A 28 20.80 -2.43 -38.57
C THR A 28 20.63 -2.13 -37.10
N ALA A 29 21.65 -2.43 -36.30
CA ALA A 29 21.71 -2.03 -34.92
C ALA A 29 21.56 -0.50 -34.88
N GLN A 30 20.35 -0.03 -34.58
CA GLN A 30 20.17 1.35 -34.16
C GLN A 30 21.00 1.49 -32.87
N ASN A 31 22.12 2.19 -32.98
CA ASN A 31 22.83 2.70 -31.81
C ASN A 31 21.81 3.52 -31.01
N SER A 32 21.20 2.90 -30.03
CA SER A 32 20.47 3.58 -28.97
C SER A 32 21.49 4.50 -28.31
N THR A 33 21.51 5.75 -28.73
CA THR A 33 22.20 6.81 -27.98
C THR A 33 21.48 6.85 -26.63
N ALA A 34 22.12 6.24 -25.62
CA ALA A 34 21.62 6.31 -24.25
C ALA A 34 21.33 7.77 -23.95
N ALA A 35 20.11 8.07 -23.53
CA ALA A 35 19.74 9.43 -23.14
C ALA A 35 20.79 9.95 -22.14
N PRO A 36 21.24 11.22 -22.26
CA PRO A 36 22.28 11.74 -21.40
C PRO A 36 21.88 11.51 -19.94
N LYS A 37 22.70 10.75 -19.20
CA LYS A 37 22.48 10.51 -17.77
C LYS A 37 22.41 11.88 -17.11
N LYS A 38 21.21 12.29 -16.67
CA LYS A 38 21.01 13.53 -15.93
C LYS A 38 22.03 13.60 -14.82
N ALA A 39 22.84 14.67 -14.78
CA ALA A 39 23.82 14.88 -13.73
C ALA A 39 23.07 15.02 -12.40
N TYR A 40 23.25 14.08 -11.49
CA TYR A 40 22.63 14.10 -10.18
C TYR A 40 23.26 15.20 -9.33
N ASN A 41 22.42 16.06 -8.72
CA ASN A 41 22.90 17.12 -7.84
C ASN A 41 23.33 16.54 -6.47
N ARG A 42 24.55 16.02 -6.42
CA ARG A 42 25.13 15.42 -5.20
C ARG A 42 25.54 16.45 -4.13
N THR A 43 25.38 17.75 -4.40
CA THR A 43 25.79 18.83 -3.51
C THR A 43 24.68 19.33 -2.59
N ALA A 44 23.40 19.06 -2.93
CA ALA A 44 22.26 19.38 -2.07
C ALA A 44 22.19 18.44 -0.86
N SER A 45 21.51 18.86 0.20
CA SER A 45 21.15 17.96 1.31
C SER A 45 20.29 16.80 0.78
N PRO A 46 20.42 15.58 1.33
CA PRO A 46 19.58 14.46 0.93
C PRO A 46 18.09 14.82 1.03
N ASP A 47 17.35 14.59 -0.04
CA ASP A 47 15.91 14.74 -0.06
C ASP A 47 15.28 13.44 0.41
N VAL A 48 14.52 13.50 1.50
CA VAL A 48 13.78 12.34 2.04
C VAL A 48 12.31 12.72 2.08
N THR A 49 11.59 12.28 1.07
CA THR A 49 10.17 12.61 0.90
C THR A 49 9.28 11.63 1.68
N ARG A 50 9.63 10.32 1.63
CA ARG A 50 8.82 9.26 2.23
C ARG A 50 9.72 8.14 2.78
N ILE A 51 9.27 7.52 3.87
CA ILE A 51 9.86 6.32 4.47
C ILE A 51 8.73 5.31 4.71
N ASP A 52 8.86 4.12 4.17
CA ASP A 52 7.91 3.02 4.34
C ASP A 52 8.59 1.79 4.95
N PRO A 53 7.94 1.13 5.93
CA PRO A 53 6.71 1.51 6.61
C PRO A 53 6.86 2.83 7.37
N THR A 54 5.77 3.57 7.57
CA THR A 54 5.79 4.90 8.21
C THR A 54 6.14 4.86 9.71
N ASN A 55 6.01 3.71 10.32
CA ASN A 55 6.39 3.41 11.71
C ASN A 55 6.55 1.90 11.87
N TRP A 56 7.16 1.45 12.97
CA TRP A 56 7.29 0.03 13.31
C TRP A 56 7.11 -0.21 14.79
N PHE A 57 7.30 -1.46 15.24
CA PHE A 57 7.14 -1.88 16.62
C PHE A 57 8.45 -2.42 17.18
N ALA A 58 8.73 -2.08 18.45
CA ALA A 58 9.78 -2.73 19.22
C ALA A 58 9.37 -4.18 19.58
N ASP A 59 10.34 -4.97 20.00
CA ASP A 59 10.14 -6.35 20.49
C ASP A 59 9.42 -7.28 19.48
N MET A 60 9.63 -7.06 18.18
CA MET A 60 9.21 -8.02 17.16
C MET A 60 10.08 -9.28 17.22
N GLN A 61 9.50 -10.44 16.89
CA GLN A 61 10.22 -11.72 16.84
C GLN A 61 11.40 -11.68 15.87
N ASP A 62 11.18 -11.12 14.68
CA ASP A 62 12.25 -10.74 13.75
C ASP A 62 12.65 -9.30 14.07
N PRO A 63 13.88 -9.05 14.56
CA PRO A 63 14.36 -7.73 14.88
C PRO A 63 14.77 -6.92 13.62
N THR A 64 14.77 -7.54 12.44
CA THR A 64 15.16 -6.88 11.20
C THR A 64 14.01 -6.03 10.66
N LEU A 65 14.31 -4.76 10.37
CA LEU A 65 13.38 -3.85 9.72
C LEU A 65 13.98 -3.32 8.42
N GLN A 66 13.30 -3.55 7.31
CA GLN A 66 13.62 -2.92 6.05
C GLN A 66 12.80 -1.63 5.90
N LEU A 67 13.48 -0.51 5.71
CA LEU A 67 12.85 0.75 5.33
C LEU A 67 13.10 1.01 3.84
N MET A 68 12.06 1.30 3.09
CA MET A 68 12.16 1.86 1.74
C MET A 68 12.08 3.38 1.85
N VAL A 69 13.16 4.03 1.48
CA VAL A 69 13.26 5.50 1.51
C VAL A 69 13.14 6.03 0.09
N TYR A 70 12.20 6.95 -0.11
CA TYR A 70 11.99 7.65 -1.36
C TYR A 70 12.35 9.13 -1.22
N GLY A 71 13.02 9.66 -2.22
CA GLY A 71 13.37 11.06 -2.33
C GLY A 71 14.28 11.29 -3.53
N LYS A 72 14.39 12.53 -3.99
CA LYS A 72 15.23 12.84 -5.15
C LYS A 72 16.71 12.54 -4.85
N ASP A 73 17.29 11.66 -5.68
CA ASP A 73 18.70 11.25 -5.59
C ASP A 73 19.09 10.60 -4.24
N ILE A 74 18.13 10.08 -3.47
CA ILE A 74 18.36 9.51 -2.13
C ILE A 74 19.29 8.30 -2.15
N LYS A 75 19.41 7.59 -3.26
CA LYS A 75 20.35 6.48 -3.48
C LYS A 75 21.78 6.81 -3.01
N PHE A 76 22.20 8.08 -3.10
CA PHE A 76 23.56 8.50 -2.83
C PHE A 76 23.79 8.92 -1.38
N ALA A 77 22.78 8.87 -0.53
CA ALA A 77 22.92 9.16 0.89
C ALA A 77 23.53 7.99 1.66
N ASP A 78 24.29 8.32 2.70
CA ASP A 78 24.63 7.42 3.79
C ASP A 78 23.65 7.66 4.94
N VAL A 79 23.36 6.61 5.74
CA VAL A 79 22.38 6.67 6.82
C VAL A 79 23.03 6.25 8.12
N THR A 80 22.81 7.04 9.17
CA THR A 80 23.24 6.73 10.53
C THR A 80 22.13 7.00 11.53
N THR A 81 22.24 6.38 12.71
CA THR A 81 21.41 6.66 13.87
C THR A 81 22.25 6.51 15.13
N ASP A 82 21.92 7.25 16.16
CA ASP A 82 22.48 7.16 17.51
C ASP A 82 21.51 6.55 18.53
N TYR A 83 20.36 6.04 18.04
CA TYR A 83 19.35 5.48 18.93
C TYR A 83 19.85 4.19 19.59
N PRO A 84 19.69 4.03 20.93
CA PRO A 84 20.20 2.87 21.65
C PRO A 84 19.65 1.55 21.10
N ASN A 85 20.55 0.59 20.89
CA ASN A 85 20.24 -0.75 20.35
C ASN A 85 19.60 -0.76 18.95
N VAL A 86 19.72 0.32 18.18
CA VAL A 86 19.39 0.34 16.76
C VAL A 86 20.67 0.42 15.95
N LYS A 87 20.85 -0.49 15.00
CA LYS A 87 22.02 -0.55 14.10
C LYS A 87 21.57 -0.49 12.65
N ILE A 88 22.34 0.17 11.81
CA ILE A 88 22.20 0.06 10.35
C ILE A 88 23.02 -1.16 9.92
N ASP A 89 22.33 -2.22 9.52
CA ASP A 89 23.01 -3.45 9.06
C ASP A 89 23.48 -3.31 7.63
N SER A 90 22.67 -2.73 6.75
CA SER A 90 23.06 -2.51 5.36
C SER A 90 22.24 -1.42 4.66
N LEU A 91 22.80 -0.92 3.54
CA LEU A 91 22.15 0.00 2.62
C LEU A 91 22.13 -0.63 1.23
N VAL A 92 20.94 -0.90 0.69
CA VAL A 92 20.80 -1.41 -0.69
C VAL A 92 20.39 -0.25 -1.61
N ARG A 93 21.28 0.07 -2.54
CA ARG A 93 21.14 1.18 -3.50
C ARG A 93 20.51 0.64 -4.78
N LEU A 94 19.23 0.90 -5.00
CA LEU A 94 18.48 0.40 -6.16
C LEU A 94 18.96 1.06 -7.46
N ASP A 95 18.55 0.55 -8.62
CA ASP A 95 18.89 1.14 -9.92
C ASP A 95 18.33 2.55 -10.06
N SER A 96 17.09 2.75 -9.62
CA SER A 96 16.50 4.08 -9.52
C SER A 96 17.31 4.97 -8.55
N PRO A 97 17.67 6.21 -8.93
CA PRO A 97 18.35 7.11 -8.03
C PRO A 97 17.50 7.59 -6.85
N ASN A 98 16.19 7.43 -6.94
CA ASN A 98 15.23 7.98 -6.00
C ASN A 98 14.82 7.00 -4.89
N TYR A 99 15.41 5.81 -4.84
CA TYR A 99 15.11 4.80 -3.82
C TYR A 99 16.37 4.29 -3.14
N LEU A 100 16.26 4.09 -1.82
CA LEU A 100 17.27 3.50 -0.96
C LEU A 100 16.59 2.57 0.02
N LEU A 101 17.02 1.30 0.11
CA LEU A 101 16.59 0.41 1.17
C LEU A 101 17.59 0.48 2.32
N VAL A 102 17.07 0.69 3.52
CA VAL A 102 17.84 0.77 4.77
C VAL A 102 17.42 -0.41 5.66
N TYR A 103 18.34 -1.29 5.96
CA TYR A 103 18.10 -2.41 6.86
C TYR A 103 18.57 -2.04 8.27
N LEU A 104 17.63 -2.08 9.20
CA LEU A 104 17.87 -1.83 10.62
C LEU A 104 17.82 -3.13 11.40
N ASN A 105 18.66 -3.25 12.41
CA ASN A 105 18.53 -4.25 13.45
C ASN A 105 18.01 -3.55 14.73
N LEU A 106 16.87 -4.00 15.20
CA LEU A 106 16.14 -3.43 16.35
C LEU A 106 16.25 -4.28 17.61
N LYS A 107 17.18 -5.25 17.65
CA LYS A 107 17.31 -6.18 18.77
C LYS A 107 17.57 -5.42 20.09
N GLY A 108 16.61 -5.49 21.03
CA GLY A 108 16.70 -4.81 22.33
C GLY A 108 16.41 -3.31 22.28
N ALA A 109 16.02 -2.76 21.13
CA ALA A 109 15.57 -1.37 21.03
C ALA A 109 14.26 -1.18 21.81
N LYS A 110 14.16 -0.06 22.53
CA LYS A 110 12.93 0.34 23.23
C LYS A 110 12.04 1.19 22.34
N PRO A 111 10.72 1.24 22.62
CA PRO A 111 9.85 2.19 21.94
C PRO A 111 10.33 3.64 22.10
N GLY A 112 10.20 4.44 21.03
CA GLY A 112 10.59 5.85 21.05
C GLY A 112 10.76 6.40 19.64
N GLU A 113 11.32 7.60 19.53
CA GLU A 113 11.55 8.30 18.27
C GLU A 113 13.01 8.16 17.84
N ILE A 114 13.26 7.46 16.76
CA ILE A 114 14.58 7.24 16.17
C ILE A 114 14.89 8.40 15.24
N ASN A 115 16.03 9.07 15.42
CA ASN A 115 16.56 10.02 14.44
C ASN A 115 17.39 9.27 13.38
N LEU A 116 16.87 9.20 12.16
CA LEU A 116 17.62 8.73 11.00
C LEU A 116 18.30 9.91 10.34
N THR A 117 19.61 9.93 10.34
CA THR A 117 20.42 10.98 9.75
C THR A 117 20.91 10.53 8.37
N PHE A 118 20.42 11.16 7.34
CA PHE A 118 20.84 10.98 5.95
C PHE A 118 21.91 12.00 5.63
N SER A 119 23.07 11.58 5.11
CA SER A 119 24.16 12.46 4.78
C SER A 119 24.68 12.24 3.35
N ASN A 120 25.10 13.29 2.68
CA ASN A 120 25.79 13.21 1.40
C ASN A 120 27.33 13.27 1.57
N LYS A 121 28.06 13.04 0.49
CA LYS A 121 29.54 13.08 0.47
C LYS A 121 30.13 14.42 0.88
N ASN A 122 29.38 15.51 0.83
CA ASN A 122 29.80 16.85 1.21
C ASN A 122 29.43 17.17 2.67
N GLY A 123 29.00 16.20 3.45
CA GLY A 123 28.65 16.35 4.85
C GLY A 123 27.33 17.04 5.14
N LYS A 124 26.55 17.40 4.10
CA LYS A 124 25.20 17.94 4.31
C LYS A 124 24.26 16.84 4.77
N LYS A 125 23.38 17.17 5.72
CA LYS A 125 22.54 16.22 6.44
C LYS A 125 21.06 16.59 6.33
N THR A 126 20.22 15.56 6.36
CA THR A 126 18.77 15.64 6.59
C THR A 126 18.43 14.64 7.67
N ILE A 127 17.71 15.07 8.71
CA ILE A 127 17.24 14.20 9.79
C ILE A 127 15.75 13.93 9.58
N ARG A 128 15.37 12.66 9.70
CA ARG A 128 13.96 12.21 9.73
C ARG A 128 13.72 11.45 11.00
N LYS A 129 12.66 11.83 11.70
CA LYS A 129 12.15 11.15 12.87
C LYS A 129 11.37 9.93 12.43
N TYR A 130 11.67 8.79 13.01
CA TYR A 130 11.00 7.54 12.74
C TYR A 130 10.46 6.93 14.03
N GLN A 131 9.14 6.65 14.07
CA GLN A 131 8.49 6.20 15.28
C GLN A 131 8.60 4.70 15.43
N LEU A 132 9.28 4.26 16.49
CA LEU A 132 9.26 2.89 16.99
C LEU A 132 8.24 2.78 18.14
N LYS A 133 7.12 2.10 17.88
CA LYS A 133 6.00 1.98 18.82
C LYS A 133 6.19 0.81 19.79
N ALA A 134 5.58 0.90 20.96
CA ALA A 134 5.35 -0.27 21.77
C ALA A 134 4.34 -1.20 21.05
N ARG A 135 4.54 -2.51 21.17
CA ARG A 135 3.48 -3.46 20.80
C ARG A 135 2.38 -3.37 21.83
N GLU A 136 1.19 -3.01 21.39
CA GLU A 136 0.00 -3.23 22.19
C GLU A 136 -0.16 -4.75 22.30
N MET A 137 -0.20 -5.21 23.54
CA MET A 137 -0.29 -6.58 23.97
C MET A 137 -0.55 -7.61 22.85
N ALA A 138 0.38 -8.49 22.65
CA ALA A 138 0.07 -9.81 22.13
C ALA A 138 -0.86 -10.50 23.14
N GLY A 139 -2.11 -10.03 23.24
CA GLY A 139 -3.09 -10.60 24.13
C GLY A 139 -3.46 -11.98 23.66
N THR A 140 -3.35 -12.93 24.55
CA THR A 140 -4.00 -14.24 24.49
C THR A 140 -5.53 -14.11 24.34
N ASP A 141 -6.07 -12.90 24.50
CA ASP A 141 -7.50 -12.59 24.51
C ASP A 141 -8.08 -12.21 23.13
N ARG A 142 -7.26 -12.22 22.07
CA ARG A 142 -7.75 -12.00 20.71
C ARG A 142 -8.54 -13.21 20.25
N LYS A 143 -9.85 -13.11 20.36
CA LYS A 143 -10.75 -14.13 19.80
C LYS A 143 -10.69 -14.09 18.28
N GLY A 144 -10.34 -15.22 17.66
CA GLY A 144 -10.49 -15.44 16.22
C GLY A 144 -11.94 -15.62 15.82
N PHE A 145 -12.14 -16.06 14.59
CA PHE A 145 -13.45 -16.44 14.05
C PHE A 145 -13.70 -17.92 14.32
N ASP A 146 -14.96 -18.28 14.54
CA ASP A 146 -15.40 -19.67 14.65
C ASP A 146 -16.74 -19.89 13.93
N ILE A 147 -17.29 -21.11 14.04
CA ILE A 147 -18.52 -21.50 13.33
C ILE A 147 -19.77 -20.78 13.83
N SER A 148 -19.70 -20.07 14.94
CA SER A 148 -20.83 -19.26 15.47
C SER A 148 -20.85 -17.85 14.89
N ASP A 149 -19.83 -17.45 14.14
CA ASP A 149 -19.74 -16.10 13.59
C ASP A 149 -20.62 -15.93 12.35
N VAL A 150 -21.32 -14.81 12.32
CA VAL A 150 -22.09 -14.32 11.18
C VAL A 150 -21.35 -13.11 10.61
N LEU A 151 -20.70 -13.29 9.44
CA LEU A 151 -19.97 -12.24 8.75
C LEU A 151 -20.89 -11.46 7.83
N TYR A 152 -20.84 -10.14 7.94
CA TYR A 152 -21.50 -9.22 7.02
C TYR A 152 -20.46 -8.44 6.23
N MET A 153 -20.31 -8.77 4.94
CA MET A 153 -19.43 -8.02 4.04
C MET A 153 -20.16 -6.79 3.54
N LEU A 154 -19.53 -5.64 3.66
CA LEU A 154 -20.07 -4.38 3.17
C LEU A 154 -19.00 -3.51 2.51
N MET A 155 -19.47 -2.66 1.64
CA MET A 155 -18.69 -1.63 0.97
C MET A 155 -19.03 -0.30 1.63
N PRO A 156 -18.08 0.35 2.37
CA PRO A 156 -18.35 1.58 3.12
C PRO A 156 -18.97 2.66 2.25
N ASP A 157 -18.42 2.88 1.06
CA ASP A 157 -18.94 3.87 0.09
C ASP A 157 -20.44 3.71 -0.20
N ARG A 158 -20.97 2.49 -0.11
CA ARG A 158 -22.34 2.14 -0.49
C ARG A 158 -23.32 2.05 0.69
N PHE A 159 -22.82 2.18 1.90
CA PHE A 159 -23.66 1.97 3.08
C PHE A 159 -24.32 3.26 3.56
N ALA A 160 -23.61 4.13 4.26
CA ALA A 160 -24.16 5.37 4.81
C ALA A 160 -23.13 6.48 4.79
N ASN A 161 -23.57 7.69 4.42
CA ASN A 161 -22.77 8.91 4.48
C ASN A 161 -23.02 9.60 5.82
N GLY A 162 -22.04 9.58 6.71
CA GLY A 162 -22.08 10.23 8.03
C GLY A 162 -21.44 11.61 8.05
N ASN A 163 -20.55 11.88 7.07
CA ASN A 163 -19.82 13.14 6.98
C ASN A 163 -19.71 13.65 5.54
N PRO A 164 -20.71 14.32 4.99
CA PRO A 164 -20.67 14.82 3.61
C PRO A 164 -19.50 15.76 3.26
N LYS A 165 -18.73 16.21 4.25
CA LYS A 165 -17.57 17.08 4.02
C LYS A 165 -16.36 16.33 3.45
N ASN A 166 -16.34 15.02 3.59
CA ASN A 166 -15.25 14.18 3.05
C ASN A 166 -15.61 13.50 1.72
N ASP A 167 -16.80 13.70 1.17
CA ASP A 167 -17.22 13.10 -0.13
C ASP A 167 -16.22 13.40 -1.25
N VAL A 168 -15.66 14.62 -1.23
CA VAL A 168 -14.65 15.08 -2.19
C VAL A 168 -13.50 15.76 -1.46
N ILE A 169 -12.29 15.25 -1.64
CA ILE A 169 -11.07 15.77 -1.00
C ILE A 169 -10.24 16.52 -2.04
N LYS A 170 -10.02 17.81 -1.77
CA LYS A 170 -9.18 18.65 -2.65
C LYS A 170 -7.75 18.08 -2.79
N GLY A 171 -7.31 17.87 -4.02
CA GLY A 171 -5.96 17.41 -4.32
C GLY A 171 -5.85 15.90 -4.53
N MET A 172 -6.92 15.14 -4.31
CA MET A 172 -7.00 13.77 -4.78
C MET A 172 -7.31 13.71 -6.28
N GLU A 173 -6.94 12.63 -6.93
CA GLU A 173 -7.13 12.44 -8.38
C GLU A 173 -8.61 12.23 -8.74
N ASP A 174 -9.34 11.45 -7.93
CA ASP A 174 -10.77 11.24 -8.10
C ASP A 174 -11.57 12.25 -7.30
N GLN A 175 -12.20 13.20 -8.00
CA GLN A 175 -13.01 14.28 -7.46
C GLN A 175 -14.53 14.05 -7.67
N LEU A 176 -14.92 12.79 -8.02
CA LEU A 176 -16.31 12.50 -8.39
C LEU A 176 -17.04 11.79 -7.24
N CYS A 177 -18.18 12.35 -6.87
CA CYS A 177 -19.13 11.74 -5.96
C CYS A 177 -20.55 11.99 -6.47
N ASN A 178 -21.29 10.93 -6.81
CA ASN A 178 -22.67 11.06 -7.29
C ASN A 178 -23.44 9.75 -7.03
N ARG A 179 -24.37 9.78 -6.09
CA ARG A 179 -25.18 8.60 -5.69
C ARG A 179 -26.10 8.08 -6.80
N ASN A 180 -26.41 8.89 -7.82
CA ASN A 180 -27.28 8.49 -8.92
C ASN A 180 -26.51 7.74 -10.00
N GLU A 181 -25.18 7.73 -9.95
CA GLU A 181 -24.31 7.07 -10.92
C GLU A 181 -23.69 5.80 -10.29
N PRO A 182 -24.11 4.59 -10.70
CA PRO A 182 -23.66 3.34 -10.08
C PRO A 182 -22.15 3.15 -10.05
N SER A 183 -21.43 3.71 -11.01
CA SER A 183 -19.98 3.54 -11.18
C SER A 183 -19.15 4.63 -10.49
N LEU A 184 -19.79 5.62 -9.86
CA LEU A 184 -19.11 6.68 -9.11
C LEU A 184 -19.18 6.42 -7.60
N ARG A 185 -18.42 7.18 -6.83
CA ARG A 185 -18.52 7.17 -5.36
C ARG A 185 -19.88 7.69 -4.92
N HIS A 186 -20.40 7.12 -3.84
CA HIS A 186 -21.68 7.49 -3.24
C HIS A 186 -21.51 8.24 -1.92
N GLY A 187 -20.29 8.38 -1.41
CA GLY A 187 -19.98 9.14 -0.21
C GLY A 187 -20.26 8.42 1.11
N GLY A 188 -20.50 7.12 1.10
CA GLY A 188 -20.53 6.36 2.35
C GLY A 188 -19.16 6.32 3.01
N ASP A 189 -19.11 6.37 4.36
CA ASP A 189 -17.89 6.57 5.13
C ASP A 189 -17.88 5.82 6.48
N LEU A 190 -16.76 5.93 7.23
CA LEU A 190 -16.62 5.29 8.54
C LEU A 190 -17.56 5.89 9.59
N GLU A 191 -17.85 7.17 9.50
CA GLU A 191 -18.79 7.83 10.41
C GLU A 191 -20.22 7.33 10.18
N GLY A 192 -20.63 7.17 8.93
CA GLY A 192 -21.94 6.58 8.60
C GLY A 192 -22.06 5.15 9.09
N LEU A 193 -20.98 4.35 8.99
CA LEU A 193 -20.95 3.02 9.60
C LEU A 193 -21.10 3.09 11.11
N ARG A 194 -20.35 3.97 11.77
CA ARG A 194 -20.34 4.12 13.22
C ARG A 194 -21.72 4.49 13.76
N GLN A 195 -22.46 5.33 13.06
CA GLN A 195 -23.81 5.75 13.43
C GLN A 195 -24.84 4.63 13.32
N HIS A 196 -24.54 3.54 12.60
CA HIS A 196 -25.49 2.46 12.32
C HIS A 196 -25.02 1.09 12.85
N LEU A 197 -24.14 1.04 13.85
CA LEU A 197 -23.66 -0.24 14.41
C LEU A 197 -24.77 -1.10 15.00
N ASP A 198 -25.82 -0.48 15.55
CA ASP A 198 -26.96 -1.21 16.11
C ASP A 198 -27.75 -1.98 15.04
N TYR A 199 -27.80 -1.50 13.81
CA TYR A 199 -28.38 -2.24 12.69
C TYR A 199 -27.75 -3.63 12.53
N PHE A 200 -26.44 -3.75 12.67
CA PHE A 200 -25.75 -5.02 12.52
C PHE A 200 -25.98 -5.95 13.72
N THR A 201 -25.99 -5.41 14.94
CA THR A 201 -26.27 -6.21 16.14
C THR A 201 -27.71 -6.71 16.16
N ASP A 202 -28.68 -5.88 15.77
CA ASP A 202 -30.09 -6.24 15.67
C ASP A 202 -30.33 -7.32 14.59
N LEU A 203 -29.51 -7.30 13.53
CA LEU A 203 -29.54 -8.33 12.48
C LEU A 203 -28.88 -9.64 12.90
N GLY A 204 -28.20 -9.68 14.05
CA GLY A 204 -27.48 -10.86 14.54
C GLY A 204 -26.09 -11.04 13.93
N VAL A 205 -25.52 -10.02 13.32
CA VAL A 205 -24.15 -10.03 12.78
C VAL A 205 -23.16 -10.02 13.95
N THR A 206 -22.09 -10.81 13.84
CA THR A 206 -21.01 -10.86 14.83
C THR A 206 -19.68 -10.31 14.29
N ALA A 207 -19.57 -10.13 12.97
CA ALA A 207 -18.35 -9.63 12.36
C ALA A 207 -18.66 -8.79 11.11
N LEU A 208 -18.00 -7.63 11.01
CA LEU A 208 -18.05 -6.77 9.84
C LEU A 208 -16.80 -7.00 8.99
N TRP A 209 -17.00 -7.30 7.72
CA TRP A 209 -15.94 -7.36 6.71
C TRP A 209 -16.09 -6.16 5.77
N LEU A 210 -15.28 -5.14 5.99
CA LEU A 210 -15.26 -3.96 5.15
C LEU A 210 -14.41 -4.24 3.91
N THR A 211 -14.91 -3.90 2.70
CA THR A 211 -14.01 -3.81 1.54
C THR A 211 -12.89 -2.82 1.84
N PRO A 212 -11.74 -2.86 1.13
CA PRO A 212 -10.55 -2.12 1.55
C PRO A 212 -10.82 -0.65 1.84
N VAL A 213 -10.43 -0.20 3.03
CA VAL A 213 -10.60 1.19 3.50
C VAL A 213 -9.35 2.04 3.31
N LEU A 214 -8.25 1.43 2.86
CA LEU A 214 -7.01 2.15 2.60
C LEU A 214 -7.14 3.06 1.38
N GLU A 215 -6.31 4.10 1.33
CA GLU A 215 -6.35 5.08 0.25
C GLU A 215 -6.33 4.42 -1.13
N ASN A 216 -7.21 4.89 -1.98
CA ASN A 216 -7.50 4.34 -3.28
C ASN A 216 -7.71 5.48 -4.28
N ASP A 217 -6.66 6.29 -4.45
CA ASP A 217 -6.69 7.54 -5.20
C ASP A 217 -6.25 7.32 -6.65
N ARG A 218 -7.17 6.82 -7.45
CA ARG A 218 -7.03 6.66 -8.89
C ARG A 218 -8.08 7.51 -9.59
N PRO A 219 -7.73 8.28 -10.64
CA PRO A 219 -8.71 9.06 -11.37
C PRO A 219 -9.79 8.15 -11.95
N ALA A 220 -11.00 8.65 -11.97
CA ALA A 220 -12.11 7.94 -12.60
C ALA A 220 -11.85 7.80 -14.10
N ASP A 221 -11.95 6.59 -14.65
CA ASP A 221 -11.76 6.31 -16.06
C ASP A 221 -12.71 7.16 -16.92
N ASN A 222 -12.14 8.12 -17.64
CA ASN A 222 -12.90 9.08 -18.47
C ASN A 222 -14.04 9.79 -17.71
N GLY A 223 -13.90 9.99 -16.38
CA GLY A 223 -14.94 10.56 -15.54
C GLY A 223 -16.16 9.67 -15.32
N LYS A 224 -16.05 8.36 -15.49
CA LYS A 224 -17.19 7.43 -15.46
C LYS A 224 -17.09 6.32 -14.43
N ASN A 225 -15.88 5.91 -14.03
CA ASN A 225 -15.69 4.77 -13.15
C ASN A 225 -14.72 5.13 -12.03
N SER A 226 -15.22 5.35 -10.84
CA SER A 226 -14.41 5.51 -9.63
C SER A 226 -14.02 4.15 -9.06
N THR A 227 -12.90 4.11 -8.35
CA THR A 227 -12.44 2.91 -7.64
C THR A 227 -13.01 2.83 -6.22
N TYR A 228 -14.29 3.15 -6.06
CA TYR A 228 -15.03 3.21 -4.79
C TYR A 228 -14.98 1.92 -3.96
N HIS A 229 -14.68 0.80 -4.60
CA HIS A 229 -14.60 -0.53 -3.97
C HIS A 229 -13.33 -0.74 -3.12
N GLY A 230 -12.29 0.08 -3.28
CA GLY A 230 -11.06 0.03 -2.48
C GLY A 230 -9.97 -0.92 -2.99
N TYR A 231 -10.17 -1.65 -4.10
CA TYR A 231 -9.23 -2.68 -4.57
C TYR A 231 -8.10 -2.14 -5.48
N ALA A 232 -7.85 -0.83 -5.53
CA ALA A 232 -6.73 -0.21 -6.24
C ALA A 232 -5.92 0.69 -5.30
N THR A 233 -5.41 0.11 -4.22
CA THR A 233 -4.73 0.80 -3.12
C THR A 233 -3.55 1.64 -3.61
N THR A 234 -3.52 2.91 -3.23
CA THR A 234 -2.44 3.86 -3.54
C THR A 234 -1.61 4.24 -2.31
N ASP A 235 -2.10 3.99 -1.10
CA ASP A 235 -1.33 4.10 0.14
C ASP A 235 -1.75 3.02 1.14
N TYR A 236 -0.82 2.14 1.52
CA TYR A 236 -1.07 1.04 2.48
C TYR A 236 -1.05 1.47 3.95
N TYR A 237 -0.68 2.71 4.25
CA TYR A 237 -0.49 3.19 5.63
C TYR A 237 -1.50 4.24 6.06
N ARG A 238 -2.41 4.59 5.15
CA ARG A 238 -3.42 5.62 5.37
C ARG A 238 -4.81 5.14 4.95
N VAL A 239 -5.79 5.39 5.79
CA VAL A 239 -7.20 5.26 5.41
C VAL A 239 -7.51 6.30 4.33
N ASP A 240 -8.35 5.94 3.36
CA ASP A 240 -8.82 6.88 2.33
C ASP A 240 -9.50 8.06 2.99
N PRO A 241 -9.05 9.30 2.76
CA PRO A 241 -9.61 10.48 3.41
C PRO A 241 -11.11 10.68 3.16
N ARG A 242 -11.64 10.08 2.09
CA ARG A 242 -13.08 10.09 1.78
C ARG A 242 -13.85 9.11 2.65
N PHE A 243 -13.20 8.17 3.30
CA PHE A 243 -13.79 7.33 4.34
C PHE A 243 -13.54 7.87 5.73
N GLY A 244 -12.44 8.59 5.96
CA GLY A 244 -12.04 9.12 7.25
C GLY A 244 -10.55 9.07 7.48
N THR A 245 -10.15 9.01 8.75
CA THR A 245 -8.76 8.98 9.21
C THR A 245 -8.38 7.62 9.82
N ASN A 246 -7.07 7.40 10.03
CA ASN A 246 -6.60 6.22 10.77
C ASN A 246 -7.15 6.17 12.20
N GLU A 247 -7.32 7.32 12.82
CA GLU A 247 -7.86 7.46 14.17
C GLU A 247 -9.35 7.12 14.21
N GLU A 248 -10.12 7.58 13.22
CA GLU A 248 -11.54 7.26 13.08
C GLU A 248 -11.76 5.77 12.80
N TYR A 249 -10.90 5.13 11.99
CA TYR A 249 -10.95 3.69 11.80
C TYR A 249 -10.70 2.92 13.11
N LYS A 250 -9.71 3.32 13.91
CA LYS A 250 -9.47 2.73 15.24
C LYS A 250 -10.65 2.94 16.18
N ALA A 251 -11.26 4.13 16.16
CA ALA A 251 -12.43 4.42 16.96
C ALA A 251 -13.61 3.52 16.57
N LEU A 252 -13.87 3.37 15.27
CA LEU A 252 -14.90 2.45 14.76
C LEU A 252 -14.65 1.01 15.23
N VAL A 253 -13.43 0.50 15.10
CA VAL A 253 -13.07 -0.86 15.55
C VAL A 253 -13.32 -1.02 17.05
N ASN A 254 -12.92 -0.04 17.85
CA ASN A 254 -13.15 -0.06 19.30
C ASN A 254 -14.63 -0.04 19.66
N GLU A 255 -15.46 0.72 18.95
CA GLU A 255 -16.91 0.74 19.15
C GLU A 255 -17.56 -0.58 18.72
N CYS A 256 -17.13 -1.17 17.59
CA CYS A 256 -17.53 -2.50 17.18
C CYS A 256 -17.26 -3.53 18.29
N HIS A 257 -16.04 -3.55 18.82
CA HIS A 257 -15.66 -4.49 19.88
C HIS A 257 -16.51 -4.31 21.15
N LYS A 258 -16.84 -3.07 21.55
CA LYS A 258 -17.74 -2.81 22.68
C LYS A 258 -19.14 -3.39 22.48
N LYS A 259 -19.60 -3.47 21.23
CA LYS A 259 -20.88 -4.07 20.83
C LYS A 259 -20.79 -5.57 20.54
N GLY A 260 -19.63 -6.19 20.74
CA GLY A 260 -19.41 -7.61 20.45
C GLY A 260 -19.20 -7.93 18.96
N LEU A 261 -19.04 -6.89 18.10
CA LEU A 261 -18.77 -7.06 16.68
C LEU A 261 -17.25 -7.19 16.46
N LYS A 262 -16.83 -8.24 15.78
CA LYS A 262 -15.47 -8.37 15.24
C LYS A 262 -15.34 -7.55 13.96
N VAL A 263 -14.10 -7.15 13.58
CA VAL A 263 -13.85 -6.41 12.34
C VAL A 263 -12.78 -7.13 11.53
N VAL A 264 -13.07 -7.37 10.25
CA VAL A 264 -12.10 -7.85 9.26
C VAL A 264 -11.65 -6.68 8.42
N MET A 265 -10.35 -6.40 8.44
CA MET A 265 -9.72 -5.44 7.55
C MET A 265 -9.30 -6.16 6.27
N ASP A 266 -9.97 -5.86 5.17
CA ASP A 266 -9.59 -6.39 3.85
C ASP A 266 -8.29 -5.74 3.38
N MET A 267 -7.27 -6.56 3.08
CA MET A 267 -5.94 -6.10 2.70
C MET A 267 -5.51 -6.69 1.36
N ILE A 268 -5.13 -5.85 0.43
CA ILE A 268 -4.71 -6.26 -0.91
C ILE A 268 -3.18 -6.39 -0.96
N PHE A 269 -2.69 -7.63 -0.82
CA PHE A 269 -1.25 -7.94 -0.90
C PHE A 269 -0.79 -8.40 -2.28
N ASN A 270 -1.71 -8.65 -3.21
CA ASN A 270 -1.40 -9.16 -4.54
C ASN A 270 -0.89 -8.07 -5.50
N HIS A 271 -1.41 -6.86 -5.38
CA HIS A 271 -1.11 -5.74 -6.27
C HIS A 271 -1.33 -4.40 -5.56
N CYS A 272 -0.84 -3.32 -6.14
CA CYS A 272 -1.22 -1.94 -5.80
C CYS A 272 -1.93 -1.29 -6.99
N GLY A 273 -2.52 -0.13 -6.75
CA GLY A 273 -3.05 0.72 -7.82
C GLY A 273 -1.93 1.27 -8.71
N ASP A 274 -2.23 1.54 -9.95
CA ASP A 274 -1.30 2.11 -10.94
C ASP A 274 -0.86 3.56 -10.62
N TYR A 275 -1.54 4.21 -9.69
CA TYR A 275 -1.17 5.52 -9.13
C TYR A 275 -0.41 5.42 -7.79
N HIS A 276 -0.04 4.20 -7.37
CA HIS A 276 0.82 4.04 -6.21
C HIS A 276 2.20 4.64 -6.49
N PRO A 277 2.83 5.37 -5.56
CA PRO A 277 4.10 6.07 -5.79
C PRO A 277 5.32 5.18 -6.02
N TRP A 278 5.19 3.84 -5.88
CA TRP A 278 6.27 2.87 -6.13
C TRP A 278 6.59 2.66 -7.60
#